data_ddce52da2a2954de738713189f70fa0b
#
_entry.id   ddce52da2a2954de738713189f70fa0b
#
_cell.length_a   1.000
_cell.length_b   1.000
_cell.length_c   1.000
_cell.angle_alpha   90.00
_cell.angle_beta   90.00
_cell.angle_gamma   90.00
#
_symmetry.space_group_name_H-M   'P 1'
#
loop_
_entity.id
_entity.type
_entity.pdbx_description
1 polymer ?
#
loop_
_entity_poly.entity_id
_entity_poly.type
_entity_poly.pdbx_seq_one_letter_code
_entity_poly.pdbx_strand_id
1 'polypeptide(L)'
;IVRQAAPDARVWSVVKANAYGHGLARVWESLAQTDGFALLNMEEAILLRDSGWRKPILLLEGFFHADDLQLIDRYRLTTSVHSNWQIKALAEARLSAPVDIYLKVNSGMNRLGFRPEQAHGAYQKLRALENVGDITLMAHFADAENPEGLIAPLQRIERAAEGLAIPRSLSNSACTLWHPEAHYDWVRPGIILYGASPSGDWQDIASTGLKPVMTLNSEIIGIQQLSRGDGVGYGYRYHAQQEQRIGVVACGYADGYPRHAPSGTPVCVDGVMTQVVGGISMDMITVDLTPCPQAGIGSTVELWGEQVKIDQVAKAAGTVGYELM
;
A
#
# COMPACT_ATOMS: atom_id res chain seq x y z
N ILE A 1 -5.94 15.65 3.89
CA ILE A 1 -6.55 14.58 4.74
C ILE A 1 -5.52 14.10 5.75
N VAL A 2 -4.36 13.52 5.34
CA VAL A 2 -3.33 13.03 6.30
C VAL A 2 -2.90 14.10 7.29
N ARG A 3 -2.61 15.32 6.83
CA ARG A 3 -2.25 16.45 7.69
C ARG A 3 -3.39 16.94 8.60
N GLN A 4 -4.62 16.70 8.23
CA GLN A 4 -5.80 16.99 9.08
C GLN A 4 -5.96 15.92 10.16
N ALA A 5 -5.70 14.66 9.82
CA ALA A 5 -5.77 13.55 10.77
C ALA A 5 -4.61 13.57 11.78
N ALA A 6 -3.41 13.95 11.33
CA ALA A 6 -2.18 13.98 12.14
C ALA A 6 -1.47 15.34 12.02
N PRO A 7 -2.04 16.43 12.58
CA PRO A 7 -1.55 17.79 12.36
C PRO A 7 -0.17 18.04 12.96
N ASP A 8 0.17 17.39 14.06
CA ASP A 8 1.42 17.59 14.80
C ASP A 8 2.54 16.65 14.35
N ALA A 9 2.22 15.61 13.57
CA ALA A 9 3.19 14.64 13.10
C ALA A 9 3.76 15.00 11.73
N ARG A 10 5.03 14.68 11.52
CA ARG A 10 5.62 14.66 10.19
C ARG A 10 5.15 13.45 9.40
N VAL A 11 5.19 13.56 8.07
CA VAL A 11 4.63 12.56 7.18
C VAL A 11 5.70 11.92 6.31
N TRP A 12 5.85 10.61 6.43
CA TRP A 12 6.49 9.77 5.45
C TRP A 12 5.46 9.29 4.43
N SER A 13 5.42 9.85 3.23
CA SER A 13 4.60 9.25 2.16
C SER A 13 5.22 7.96 1.68
N VAL A 14 4.50 6.85 1.86
CA VAL A 14 4.98 5.51 1.47
C VAL A 14 4.73 5.29 -0.01
N VAL A 15 5.81 5.21 -0.77
CA VAL A 15 5.81 5.11 -2.24
C VAL A 15 6.53 3.87 -2.78
N LYS A 16 6.70 2.86 -1.94
CA LYS A 16 7.28 1.56 -2.32
C LYS A 16 6.48 0.88 -3.44
N ALA A 17 7.07 -0.12 -4.08
CA ALA A 17 6.47 -0.88 -5.16
C ALA A 17 5.97 0.03 -6.30
N ASN A 18 6.84 0.93 -6.78
CA ASN A 18 6.54 1.89 -7.83
C ASN A 18 5.31 2.74 -7.50
N ALA A 19 5.27 3.27 -6.26
CA ALA A 19 4.13 4.01 -5.72
C ALA A 19 2.82 3.21 -5.78
N TYR A 20 2.83 1.99 -5.22
CA TYR A 20 1.69 1.07 -5.26
C TYR A 20 1.15 0.88 -6.69
N GLY A 21 2.03 0.66 -7.65
CA GLY A 21 1.70 0.46 -9.06
C GLY A 21 1.31 1.72 -9.83
N HIS A 22 1.16 2.87 -9.18
CA HIS A 22 0.76 4.13 -9.84
C HIS A 22 1.87 4.77 -10.68
N GLY A 23 3.11 4.33 -10.49
CA GLY A 23 4.28 4.90 -11.15
C GLY A 23 4.92 6.02 -10.34
N LEU A 24 6.03 5.72 -9.66
CA LEU A 24 6.71 6.69 -8.78
C LEU A 24 7.08 7.99 -9.51
N ALA A 25 7.57 7.88 -10.75
CA ALA A 25 7.93 9.03 -11.57
C ALA A 25 6.74 9.96 -11.90
N ARG A 26 5.52 9.45 -11.85
CA ARG A 26 4.30 10.23 -12.12
C ARG A 26 3.74 10.90 -10.87
N VAL A 27 3.88 10.27 -9.70
CA VAL A 27 3.13 10.69 -8.49
C VAL A 27 3.96 11.51 -7.52
N TRP A 28 5.30 11.41 -7.54
CA TRP A 28 6.13 12.01 -6.49
C TRP A 28 5.96 13.53 -6.38
N GLU A 29 5.80 14.25 -7.49
CA GLU A 29 5.58 15.70 -7.48
C GLU A 29 4.25 16.08 -6.81
N SER A 30 3.19 15.29 -7.05
CA SER A 30 1.89 15.49 -6.40
C SER A 30 1.94 15.27 -4.90
N LEU A 31 2.91 14.51 -4.42
CA LEU A 31 3.17 14.24 -3.01
C LEU A 31 4.29 15.11 -2.41
N ALA A 32 4.84 16.08 -3.15
CA ALA A 32 6.02 16.85 -2.75
C ALA A 32 5.84 17.72 -1.48
N GLN A 33 4.61 17.91 -1.01
CA GLN A 33 4.33 18.56 0.28
C GLN A 33 4.62 17.66 1.49
N THR A 34 4.91 16.37 1.28
CA THR A 34 5.34 15.45 2.35
C THR A 34 6.66 15.88 3.00
N ASP A 35 6.91 15.40 4.21
CA ASP A 35 8.19 15.67 4.90
C ASP A 35 9.29 14.72 4.43
N GLY A 36 8.92 13.54 3.91
CA GLY A 36 9.83 12.58 3.32
C GLY A 36 9.09 11.48 2.56
N PHE A 37 9.84 10.75 1.74
CA PHE A 37 9.36 9.55 1.08
C PHE A 37 9.90 8.29 1.77
N ALA A 38 9.07 7.27 1.91
CA ALA A 38 9.45 5.98 2.45
C ALA A 38 9.23 4.88 1.41
N LEU A 39 10.24 4.09 1.17
CA LEU A 39 10.28 3.05 0.13
C LEU A 39 11.22 1.90 0.54
N LEU A 40 11.51 0.99 -0.37
CA LEU A 40 12.34 -0.20 -0.08
C LEU A 40 13.63 -0.24 -0.88
N ASN A 41 13.56 -0.03 -2.19
CA ASN A 41 14.68 -0.29 -3.12
C ASN A 41 15.51 0.96 -3.37
N MET A 42 16.77 0.70 -3.58
CA MET A 42 17.78 1.71 -3.88
C MET A 42 17.48 2.44 -5.20
N GLU A 43 17.01 1.72 -6.22
CA GLU A 43 16.69 2.26 -7.55
C GLU A 43 15.60 3.33 -7.47
N GLU A 44 14.54 3.10 -6.68
CA GLU A 44 13.48 4.10 -6.47
C GLU A 44 13.99 5.31 -5.68
N ALA A 45 14.87 5.10 -4.71
CA ALA A 45 15.50 6.20 -3.97
C ALA A 45 16.39 7.07 -4.88
N ILE A 46 17.18 6.43 -5.75
CA ILE A 46 18.04 7.11 -6.74
C ILE A 46 17.17 7.89 -7.73
N LEU A 47 16.11 7.26 -8.26
CA LEU A 47 15.16 7.93 -9.16
C LEU A 47 14.61 9.21 -8.55
N LEU A 48 14.19 9.20 -7.29
CA LEU A 48 13.70 10.40 -6.60
C LEU A 48 14.81 11.47 -6.48
N ARG A 49 16.04 11.08 -6.15
CA ARG A 49 17.17 12.02 -6.06
C ARG A 49 17.50 12.65 -7.42
N ASP A 50 17.54 11.84 -8.47
CA ASP A 50 17.82 12.28 -9.84
C ASP A 50 16.68 13.16 -10.40
N SER A 51 15.43 12.88 -9.97
CA SER A 51 14.26 13.72 -10.29
C SER A 51 14.22 15.05 -9.52
N GLY A 52 15.14 15.29 -8.58
CA GLY A 52 15.26 16.57 -7.87
C GLY A 52 14.73 16.57 -6.44
N TRP A 53 14.24 15.44 -5.90
CA TRP A 53 13.82 15.38 -4.49
C TRP A 53 15.01 15.53 -3.53
N ARG A 54 14.94 16.50 -2.59
CA ARG A 54 16.05 16.83 -1.67
C ARG A 54 15.72 16.58 -0.20
N LYS A 55 14.44 16.38 0.16
CA LYS A 55 14.04 16.05 1.52
C LYS A 55 14.37 14.58 1.85
N PRO A 56 14.19 14.11 3.10
CA PRO A 56 14.52 12.75 3.51
C PRO A 56 13.89 11.65 2.67
N ILE A 57 14.61 10.54 2.52
CA ILE A 57 14.12 9.27 1.96
C ILE A 57 14.47 8.17 2.96
N LEU A 58 13.46 7.40 3.39
CA LEU A 58 13.59 6.31 4.35
C LEU A 58 13.51 4.95 3.66
N LEU A 59 14.54 4.12 3.84
CA LEU A 59 14.52 2.71 3.49
C LEU A 59 13.84 1.91 4.61
N LEU A 60 12.58 1.49 4.37
CA LEU A 60 11.72 0.87 5.39
C LEU A 60 12.20 -0.50 5.89
N GLU A 61 12.92 -1.24 5.06
CA GLU A 61 13.49 -2.55 5.41
C GLU A 61 15.00 -2.48 5.69
N GLY A 62 15.59 -1.29 5.54
CA GLY A 62 17.02 -1.10 5.70
C GLY A 62 17.80 -1.51 4.45
N PHE A 63 19.04 -1.90 4.66
CA PHE A 63 19.95 -2.38 3.64
C PHE A 63 20.16 -3.89 3.78
N PHE A 64 20.48 -4.56 2.67
CA PHE A 64 20.59 -6.02 2.61
C PHE A 64 22.03 -6.50 2.53
N HIS A 65 22.93 -5.62 2.11
CA HIS A 65 24.38 -5.88 2.04
C HIS A 65 25.14 -4.70 2.64
N ALA A 66 26.32 -4.95 3.20
CA ALA A 66 27.17 -3.89 3.78
C ALA A 66 27.56 -2.83 2.74
N ASP A 67 27.73 -3.23 1.48
CA ASP A 67 28.09 -2.33 0.38
C ASP A 67 26.98 -1.33 0.04
N ASP A 68 25.72 -1.63 0.37
CA ASP A 68 24.61 -0.70 0.19
C ASP A 68 24.79 0.60 0.98
N LEU A 69 25.59 0.55 2.06
CA LEU A 69 25.92 1.72 2.87
C LEU A 69 26.64 2.81 2.07
N GLN A 70 27.36 2.46 1.01
CA GLN A 70 27.99 3.43 0.12
C GLN A 70 26.96 4.22 -0.68
N LEU A 71 25.86 3.57 -1.09
CA LEU A 71 24.74 4.23 -1.77
C LEU A 71 23.92 5.06 -0.79
N ILE A 72 23.68 4.54 0.42
CA ILE A 72 23.03 5.29 1.50
C ILE A 72 23.76 6.59 1.80
N ASP A 73 25.07 6.53 1.93
CA ASP A 73 25.92 7.71 2.15
C ASP A 73 25.87 8.66 0.95
N ARG A 74 26.10 8.15 -0.26
CA ARG A 74 26.14 8.94 -1.50
C ARG A 74 24.84 9.69 -1.75
N TYR A 75 23.70 9.03 -1.54
CA TYR A 75 22.37 9.60 -1.82
C TYR A 75 21.70 10.19 -0.58
N ARG A 76 22.41 10.27 0.55
CA ARG A 76 21.89 10.82 1.80
C ARG A 76 20.53 10.21 2.18
N LEU A 77 20.52 8.88 2.31
CA LEU A 77 19.32 8.15 2.67
C LEU A 77 19.28 7.90 4.18
N THR A 78 18.07 7.83 4.72
CA THR A 78 17.79 7.35 6.07
C THR A 78 17.48 5.85 5.98
N THR A 79 17.94 5.06 6.91
CA THR A 79 17.75 3.60 6.84
C THR A 79 17.19 3.03 8.13
N SER A 80 16.35 2.00 8.02
CA SER A 80 15.98 1.23 9.19
C SER A 80 17.06 0.19 9.53
N VAL A 81 17.17 -0.10 10.82
CA VAL A 81 18.05 -1.14 11.38
C VAL A 81 17.21 -2.05 12.26
N HIS A 82 17.24 -3.35 11.97
CA HIS A 82 16.39 -4.36 12.60
C HIS A 82 17.16 -5.59 13.10
N SER A 83 18.48 -5.60 12.94
CA SER A 83 19.31 -6.75 13.33
C SER A 83 20.74 -6.36 13.67
N ASN A 84 21.43 -7.21 14.44
CA ASN A 84 22.79 -6.96 14.90
C ASN A 84 23.82 -6.93 13.75
N TRP A 85 23.58 -7.65 12.65
CA TRP A 85 24.51 -7.62 11.53
C TRP A 85 24.55 -6.23 10.86
N GLN A 86 23.41 -5.52 10.81
CA GLN A 86 23.35 -4.17 10.29
C GLN A 86 24.08 -3.17 11.20
N ILE A 87 23.99 -3.36 12.52
CA ILE A 87 24.77 -2.56 13.49
C ILE A 87 26.27 -2.77 13.26
N LYS A 88 26.67 -4.03 13.07
CA LYS A 88 28.07 -4.38 12.76
C LYS A 88 28.53 -3.76 11.44
N ALA A 89 27.73 -3.85 10.38
CA ALA A 89 28.05 -3.25 9.10
C ALA A 89 28.22 -1.72 9.19
N LEU A 90 27.36 -1.05 9.94
CA LEU A 90 27.49 0.39 10.22
C LEU A 90 28.78 0.72 10.99
N ALA A 91 29.17 -0.11 11.95
CA ALA A 91 30.41 0.08 12.70
C ALA A 91 31.67 -0.06 11.84
N GLU A 92 31.65 -0.94 10.86
CA GLU A 92 32.77 -1.23 9.97
C GLU A 92 32.81 -0.35 8.72
N ALA A 93 31.71 0.35 8.39
CA ALA A 93 31.60 1.18 7.20
C ALA A 93 32.48 2.45 7.29
N ARG A 94 32.95 2.90 6.13
CA ARG A 94 33.58 4.20 5.97
C ARG A 94 32.61 5.11 5.23
N LEU A 95 31.97 6.01 5.98
CA LEU A 95 30.95 6.92 5.46
C LEU A 95 31.46 8.35 5.51
N SER A 96 30.97 9.19 4.61
CA SER A 96 31.33 10.59 4.53
C SER A 96 30.59 11.45 5.55
N ALA A 97 29.45 10.98 6.07
CA ALA A 97 28.66 11.61 7.12
C ALA A 97 27.84 10.56 7.90
N PRO A 98 27.40 10.89 9.13
CA PRO A 98 26.49 10.05 9.88
C PRO A 98 25.17 9.82 9.12
N VAL A 99 24.61 8.62 9.29
CA VAL A 99 23.34 8.18 8.71
C VAL A 99 22.26 8.19 9.78
N ASP A 100 21.12 8.80 9.50
CA ASP A 100 19.96 8.75 10.39
C ASP A 100 19.32 7.37 10.37
N ILE A 101 18.99 6.85 11.54
CA ILE A 101 18.57 5.46 11.75
C ILE A 101 17.14 5.39 12.27
N TYR A 102 16.37 4.49 11.70
CA TYR A 102 15.11 4.03 12.25
C TYR A 102 15.31 2.67 12.93
N LEU A 103 15.47 2.69 14.24
CA LEU A 103 15.60 1.47 15.05
C LEU A 103 14.26 0.72 15.05
N LYS A 104 14.21 -0.38 14.32
CA LYS A 104 12.98 -1.14 14.14
C LYS A 104 12.79 -2.16 15.28
N VAL A 105 11.65 -2.07 15.95
CA VAL A 105 11.23 -2.95 17.04
C VAL A 105 10.03 -3.79 16.60
N ASN A 106 10.09 -5.08 16.86
CA ASN A 106 8.99 -6.01 16.63
C ASN A 106 7.93 -5.86 17.72
N SER A 107 6.83 -5.21 17.40
CA SER A 107 5.70 -5.00 18.31
C SER A 107 4.72 -6.17 18.40
N GLY A 108 4.97 -7.25 17.63
CA GLY A 108 4.12 -8.44 17.61
C GLY A 108 3.77 -8.96 16.23
N MET A 109 4.10 -8.22 15.15
CA MET A 109 3.89 -8.67 13.78
C MET A 109 4.81 -9.83 13.38
N ASN A 110 5.95 -9.99 14.08
CA ASN A 110 6.93 -11.08 13.89
C ASN A 110 7.47 -11.18 12.46
N ARG A 111 7.74 -10.03 11.84
CA ARG A 111 8.32 -9.95 10.49
C ARG A 111 9.77 -9.46 10.54
N LEU A 112 10.00 -8.24 10.99
CA LEU A 112 11.32 -7.64 11.15
C LEU A 112 11.36 -6.79 12.42
N GLY A 113 12.55 -6.64 13.01
CA GLY A 113 12.79 -5.79 14.17
C GLY A 113 13.39 -6.53 15.36
N PHE A 114 14.07 -5.80 16.21
CA PHE A 114 14.54 -6.30 17.50
C PHE A 114 13.35 -6.61 18.39
N ARG A 115 13.48 -7.62 19.24
CA ARG A 115 12.49 -7.82 20.31
C ARG A 115 12.49 -6.62 21.26
N PRO A 116 11.36 -6.29 21.90
CA PRO A 116 11.29 -5.17 22.83
C PRO A 116 12.40 -5.15 23.88
N GLU A 117 12.76 -6.33 24.42
CA GLU A 117 13.80 -6.50 25.43
C GLU A 117 15.22 -6.20 24.89
N GLN A 118 15.40 -6.25 23.59
CA GLN A 118 16.69 -5.99 22.91
C GLN A 118 16.84 -4.52 22.48
N ALA A 119 15.76 -3.74 22.50
CA ALA A 119 15.71 -2.39 21.93
C ALA A 119 16.73 -1.46 22.59
N HIS A 120 16.82 -1.47 23.91
CA HIS A 120 17.81 -0.68 24.65
C HIS A 120 19.25 -1.03 24.27
N GLY A 121 19.58 -2.32 24.22
CA GLY A 121 20.93 -2.76 23.85
C GLY A 121 21.29 -2.39 22.40
N ALA A 122 20.32 -2.49 21.49
CA ALA A 122 20.51 -2.07 20.10
C ALA A 122 20.68 -0.53 19.99
N TYR A 123 19.86 0.24 20.70
CA TYR A 123 19.99 1.69 20.77
C TYR A 123 21.36 2.12 21.31
N GLN A 124 21.81 1.53 22.42
CA GLN A 124 23.12 1.85 23.01
C GLN A 124 24.27 1.59 22.01
N LYS A 125 24.23 0.44 21.32
CA LYS A 125 25.23 0.10 20.30
C LYS A 125 25.21 1.12 19.17
N LEU A 126 24.05 1.45 18.63
CA LEU A 126 23.90 2.41 17.54
C LEU A 126 24.39 3.82 17.96
N ARG A 127 23.98 4.26 19.15
CA ARG A 127 24.34 5.59 19.67
C ARG A 127 25.83 5.79 19.87
N ALA A 128 26.57 4.70 20.07
CA ALA A 128 28.03 4.72 20.26
C ALA A 128 28.82 4.78 18.94
N LEU A 129 28.14 4.67 17.77
CA LEU A 129 28.81 4.67 16.47
C LEU A 129 28.88 6.10 15.90
N GLU A 130 30.07 6.49 15.44
CA GLU A 130 30.29 7.77 14.77
C GLU A 130 29.51 7.89 13.43
N ASN A 131 29.25 6.74 12.77
CA ASN A 131 28.50 6.64 11.53
C ASN A 131 26.98 6.80 11.70
N VAL A 132 26.48 6.91 12.94
CA VAL A 132 25.04 7.02 13.25
C VAL A 132 24.70 8.45 13.67
N GLY A 133 23.75 9.03 12.96
CA GLY A 133 23.14 10.33 13.25
C GLY A 133 21.98 10.23 14.25
N ASP A 134 20.85 10.80 13.87
CA ASP A 134 19.65 10.75 14.69
C ASP A 134 19.04 9.35 14.67
N ILE A 135 18.48 8.94 15.83
CA ILE A 135 17.81 7.64 15.96
C ILE A 135 16.33 7.87 16.27
N THR A 136 15.47 7.28 15.44
CA THR A 136 14.02 7.25 15.64
C THR A 136 13.59 5.81 15.90
N LEU A 137 12.74 5.56 16.89
CA LEU A 137 12.16 4.23 17.12
C LEU A 137 11.02 3.99 16.12
N MET A 138 11.02 2.85 15.45
CA MET A 138 10.00 2.47 14.49
C MET A 138 9.40 1.10 14.81
N ALA A 139 8.08 0.99 14.65
CA ALA A 139 7.37 -0.28 14.66
C ALA A 139 6.33 -0.32 13.54
N HIS A 140 5.68 -1.47 13.37
CA HIS A 140 4.58 -1.63 12.43
C HIS A 140 3.51 -2.50 13.06
N PHE A 141 2.27 -2.01 13.02
CA PHE A 141 1.14 -2.71 13.60
C PHE A 141 0.50 -3.63 12.56
N ALA A 142 0.19 -4.84 12.99
CA ALA A 142 -0.35 -5.88 12.12
C ALA A 142 -1.87 -5.82 11.96
N ASP A 143 -2.56 -5.19 12.93
CA ASP A 143 -4.02 -5.21 13.05
C ASP A 143 -4.52 -3.85 13.59
N ALA A 144 -4.12 -2.79 12.92
CA ALA A 144 -4.50 -1.43 13.30
C ALA A 144 -5.92 -1.05 12.85
N GLU A 145 -6.54 -1.87 12.04
CA GLU A 145 -7.95 -1.77 11.66
C GLU A 145 -8.88 -2.10 12.83
N ASN A 146 -8.42 -2.95 13.76
CA ASN A 146 -9.09 -3.28 15.01
C ASN A 146 -8.53 -2.45 16.17
N PRO A 147 -9.36 -1.69 16.91
CA PRO A 147 -8.88 -0.93 18.09
C PRO A 147 -8.18 -1.80 19.13
N GLU A 148 -8.68 -3.00 19.37
CA GLU A 148 -8.06 -3.96 20.31
C GLU A 148 -6.71 -4.48 19.79
N GLY A 149 -6.50 -4.50 18.47
CA GLY A 149 -5.26 -4.93 17.83
C GLY A 149 -4.05 -4.04 18.12
N LEU A 150 -4.27 -2.81 18.60
CA LEU A 150 -3.19 -1.89 18.99
C LEU A 150 -2.75 -2.01 20.44
N ILE A 151 -3.59 -2.47 21.35
CA ILE A 151 -3.35 -2.39 22.81
C ILE A 151 -2.03 -3.08 23.18
N ALA A 152 -1.89 -4.35 22.87
CA ALA A 152 -0.68 -5.10 23.22
C ALA A 152 0.58 -4.64 22.46
N PRO A 153 0.52 -4.35 21.14
CA PRO A 153 1.64 -3.75 20.43
C PRO A 153 2.12 -2.42 21.00
N LEU A 154 1.23 -1.50 21.35
CA LEU A 154 1.59 -0.22 21.96
C LEU A 154 2.28 -0.43 23.32
N GLN A 155 1.74 -1.29 24.19
CA GLN A 155 2.36 -1.60 25.46
C GLN A 155 3.77 -2.20 25.32
N ARG A 156 4.01 -2.99 24.27
CA ARG A 156 5.36 -3.53 23.99
C ARG A 156 6.33 -2.41 23.56
N ILE A 157 5.84 -1.48 22.73
CA ILE A 157 6.65 -0.35 22.28
C ILE A 157 6.93 0.62 23.42
N GLU A 158 5.95 0.91 24.28
CA GLU A 158 6.17 1.76 25.47
C GLU A 158 7.26 1.19 26.37
N ARG A 159 7.22 -0.11 26.64
CA ARG A 159 8.29 -0.79 27.40
C ARG A 159 9.64 -0.75 26.68
N ALA A 160 9.67 -0.95 25.36
CA ALA A 160 10.89 -0.88 24.57
C ALA A 160 11.49 0.54 24.53
N ALA A 161 10.66 1.56 24.66
CA ALA A 161 11.04 2.98 24.63
C ALA A 161 11.25 3.59 26.02
N GLU A 162 11.00 2.84 27.09
CA GLU A 162 11.12 3.36 28.45
C GLU A 162 12.52 3.93 28.70
N GLY A 163 12.59 5.21 29.13
CA GLY A 163 13.86 5.90 29.34
C GLY A 163 14.60 6.33 28.07
N LEU A 164 14.05 6.11 26.88
CA LEU A 164 14.61 6.58 25.62
C LEU A 164 13.88 7.87 25.17
N ALA A 165 14.58 9.00 25.24
CA ALA A 165 14.07 10.30 24.74
C ALA A 165 14.35 10.42 23.22
N ILE A 166 13.71 9.60 22.41
CA ILE A 166 13.89 9.56 20.94
C ILE A 166 12.54 9.67 20.23
N PRO A 167 12.51 10.25 19.01
CA PRO A 167 11.31 10.30 18.20
C PRO A 167 10.77 8.89 17.88
N ARG A 168 9.48 8.83 17.57
CA ARG A 168 8.79 7.57 17.23
C ARG A 168 8.05 7.67 15.93
N SER A 169 8.03 6.57 15.20
CA SER A 169 7.29 6.39 13.96
C SER A 169 6.58 5.04 13.99
N LEU A 170 5.31 5.03 14.35
CA LEU A 170 4.53 3.81 14.59
C LEU A 170 3.39 3.66 13.60
N SER A 171 2.70 4.76 13.26
CA SER A 171 1.44 4.78 12.51
C SER A 171 1.59 4.41 11.05
N ASN A 172 0.81 3.41 10.61
CA ASN A 172 0.49 3.11 9.22
C ASN A 172 -0.76 3.91 8.78
N SER A 173 -1.37 3.58 7.64
CA SER A 173 -2.58 4.24 7.14
C SER A 173 -3.76 4.15 8.11
N ALA A 174 -4.02 2.97 8.68
CA ALA A 174 -5.10 2.76 9.63
C ALA A 174 -4.90 3.59 10.90
N CYS A 175 -3.71 3.53 11.50
CA CYS A 175 -3.39 4.36 12.66
C CYS A 175 -3.48 5.85 12.35
N THR A 176 -3.05 6.27 11.16
CA THR A 176 -3.12 7.68 10.76
C THR A 176 -4.56 8.20 10.76
N LEU A 177 -5.52 7.38 10.32
CA LEU A 177 -6.92 7.78 10.26
C LEU A 177 -7.67 7.61 11.59
N TRP A 178 -7.38 6.54 12.34
CA TRP A 178 -8.27 6.09 13.41
C TRP A 178 -7.66 6.08 14.81
N HIS A 179 -6.33 6.24 14.93
CA HIS A 179 -5.61 6.11 16.21
C HIS A 179 -4.68 7.29 16.49
N PRO A 180 -5.23 8.48 16.85
CA PRO A 180 -4.42 9.66 17.15
C PRO A 180 -3.38 9.43 18.24
N GLU A 181 -3.67 8.55 19.20
CA GLU A 181 -2.75 8.16 20.28
C GLU A 181 -1.47 7.48 19.79
N ALA A 182 -1.45 6.99 18.56
CA ALA A 182 -0.30 6.31 17.95
C ALA A 182 0.45 7.17 16.93
N HIS A 183 0.10 8.43 16.74
CA HIS A 183 0.74 9.31 15.74
C HIS A 183 2.20 9.60 16.07
N TYR A 184 2.49 9.96 17.30
CA TYR A 184 3.82 10.38 17.75
C TYR A 184 4.45 11.41 16.80
N ASP A 185 5.76 11.26 16.47
CA ASP A 185 6.49 12.25 15.68
C ASP A 185 6.34 12.08 14.17
N TRP A 186 6.10 10.85 13.71
CA TRP A 186 6.03 10.52 12.29
C TRP A 186 4.92 9.51 11.98
N VAL A 187 4.05 9.85 11.04
CA VAL A 187 3.09 8.90 10.45
C VAL A 187 3.59 8.41 9.07
N ARG A 188 3.23 7.18 8.71
CA ARG A 188 3.61 6.53 7.46
C ARG A 188 2.39 6.05 6.68
N PRO A 189 1.57 6.98 6.16
CA PRO A 189 0.46 6.61 5.29
C PRO A 189 0.97 5.97 3.99
N GLY A 190 0.32 4.91 3.57
CA GLY A 190 0.54 4.22 2.30
C GLY A 190 -0.74 4.21 1.49
N ILE A 191 -1.58 3.19 1.64
CA ILE A 191 -2.75 2.96 0.77
C ILE A 191 -3.72 4.15 0.70
N ILE A 192 -3.89 4.90 1.77
CA ILE A 192 -4.77 6.09 1.78
C ILE A 192 -4.26 7.22 0.89
N LEU A 193 -2.98 7.27 0.55
CA LEU A 193 -2.45 8.21 -0.44
C LEU A 193 -2.99 7.93 -1.84
N TYR A 194 -3.39 6.70 -2.09
CA TYR A 194 -3.89 6.21 -3.37
C TYR A 194 -5.42 6.03 -3.37
N GLY A 195 -6.07 6.42 -2.27
CA GLY A 195 -7.53 6.48 -2.18
C GLY A 195 -8.21 5.12 -2.05
N ALA A 196 -7.60 4.19 -1.33
CA ALA A 196 -8.23 2.93 -0.94
C ALA A 196 -8.19 2.74 0.58
N SER A 197 -9.06 1.87 1.10
CA SER A 197 -9.23 1.67 2.52
C SER A 197 -8.17 0.74 3.10
N PRO A 198 -7.55 1.09 4.24
CA PRO A 198 -6.67 0.17 4.94
C PRO A 198 -7.38 -1.05 5.51
N SER A 199 -8.69 -0.95 5.81
CA SER A 199 -9.53 -2.08 6.27
C SER A 199 -10.00 -2.98 5.13
N GLY A 200 -9.88 -2.55 3.87
CA GLY A 200 -10.47 -3.22 2.71
C GLY A 200 -11.98 -2.97 2.54
N ASP A 201 -12.58 -2.09 3.35
CA ASP A 201 -13.95 -1.64 3.16
C ASP A 201 -13.97 -0.14 2.88
N TRP A 202 -14.45 0.23 1.68
CA TRP A 202 -14.55 1.64 1.28
C TRP A 202 -15.42 2.47 2.23
N GLN A 203 -16.45 1.88 2.83
CA GLN A 203 -17.36 2.60 3.70
C GLN A 203 -16.65 3.21 4.91
N ASP A 204 -15.58 2.57 5.38
CA ASP A 204 -14.80 3.05 6.52
C ASP A 204 -14.06 4.37 6.23
N ILE A 205 -13.83 4.68 4.95
CA ILE A 205 -13.17 5.92 4.53
C ILE A 205 -14.05 6.85 3.68
N ALA A 206 -15.27 6.46 3.36
CA ALA A 206 -16.15 7.21 2.44
C ALA A 206 -16.38 8.66 2.88
N SER A 207 -16.43 8.92 4.19
CA SER A 207 -16.63 10.26 4.76
C SER A 207 -15.35 11.11 4.85
N THR A 208 -14.18 10.54 4.58
CA THR A 208 -12.89 11.23 4.76
C THR A 208 -12.55 12.22 3.66
N GLY A 209 -13.24 12.13 2.51
CA GLY A 209 -12.94 12.89 1.31
C GLY A 209 -11.77 12.29 0.48
N LEU A 210 -11.26 11.11 0.84
CA LEU A 210 -10.30 10.37 0.01
C LEU A 210 -10.93 10.00 -1.33
N LYS A 211 -10.13 10.01 -2.39
CA LYS A 211 -10.57 9.67 -3.75
C LYS A 211 -9.63 8.63 -4.35
N PRO A 212 -10.16 7.64 -5.09
CA PRO A 212 -9.33 6.73 -5.88
C PRO A 212 -8.41 7.49 -6.83
N VAL A 213 -7.16 7.08 -6.90
CA VAL A 213 -6.15 7.68 -7.79
C VAL A 213 -6.01 6.87 -9.08
N MET A 214 -6.24 5.55 -9.01
CA MET A 214 -6.16 4.64 -10.15
C MET A 214 -7.55 4.33 -10.68
N THR A 215 -7.71 4.37 -12.01
CA THR A 215 -8.87 3.83 -12.73
C THR A 215 -8.41 2.78 -13.72
N LEU A 216 -8.98 1.58 -13.63
CA LEU A 216 -8.85 0.55 -14.65
C LEU A 216 -10.16 0.49 -15.44
N ASN A 217 -10.10 0.84 -16.71
CA ASN A 217 -11.23 0.77 -17.61
C ASN A 217 -10.86 0.07 -18.92
N SER A 218 -11.87 -0.43 -19.60
CA SER A 218 -11.78 -1.01 -20.94
C SER A 218 -13.11 -0.79 -21.67
N GLU A 219 -13.33 -1.53 -22.74
CA GLU A 219 -14.53 -1.41 -23.57
C GLU A 219 -15.15 -2.77 -23.88
N ILE A 220 -16.44 -2.76 -24.18
CA ILE A 220 -17.14 -3.93 -24.71
C ILE A 220 -16.74 -4.14 -26.18
N ILE A 221 -16.22 -5.33 -26.47
CA ILE A 221 -15.77 -5.73 -27.82
C ILE A 221 -16.69 -6.76 -28.46
N GLY A 222 -17.63 -7.35 -27.71
CA GLY A 222 -18.58 -8.33 -28.20
C GLY A 222 -19.81 -8.41 -27.32
N ILE A 223 -20.91 -8.87 -27.91
CA ILE A 223 -22.18 -9.10 -27.20
C ILE A 223 -22.70 -10.49 -27.54
N GLN A 224 -23.20 -11.20 -26.54
CA GLN A 224 -23.87 -12.49 -26.70
C GLN A 224 -25.27 -12.42 -26.12
N GLN A 225 -26.20 -13.09 -26.80
CA GLN A 225 -27.54 -13.35 -26.27
C GLN A 225 -27.56 -14.76 -25.74
N LEU A 226 -27.93 -14.91 -24.48
CA LEU A 226 -28.01 -16.21 -23.82
C LEU A 226 -29.45 -16.61 -23.59
N SER A 227 -29.75 -17.88 -23.86
CA SER A 227 -30.98 -18.54 -23.42
C SER A 227 -30.84 -19.05 -21.98
N ARG A 228 -31.96 -19.27 -21.32
CA ARG A 228 -31.95 -19.88 -19.99
C ARG A 228 -31.18 -21.20 -20.02
N GLY A 229 -30.22 -21.38 -19.12
CA GLY A 229 -29.37 -22.55 -18.98
C GLY A 229 -28.05 -22.48 -19.73
N ASP A 230 -27.85 -21.51 -20.62
CA ASP A 230 -26.57 -21.35 -21.31
C ASP A 230 -25.45 -21.05 -20.31
N GLY A 231 -24.32 -21.75 -20.47
CA GLY A 231 -23.13 -21.57 -19.67
C GLY A 231 -22.20 -20.48 -20.21
N VAL A 232 -21.48 -19.79 -19.31
CA VAL A 232 -20.54 -18.72 -19.65
C VAL A 232 -19.11 -19.08 -19.25
N GLY A 233 -18.19 -18.95 -20.22
CA GLY A 233 -16.76 -19.03 -19.99
C GLY A 233 -16.24 -20.43 -19.66
N TYR A 234 -14.96 -20.50 -19.27
CA TYR A 234 -14.29 -21.75 -18.92
C TYR A 234 -14.94 -22.44 -17.71
N GLY A 235 -15.26 -23.72 -17.87
CA GLY A 235 -15.84 -24.54 -16.81
C GLY A 235 -17.28 -24.21 -16.49
N TYR A 236 -17.94 -23.38 -17.31
CA TYR A 236 -19.36 -23.00 -17.16
C TYR A 236 -19.75 -22.65 -15.72
N ARG A 237 -18.93 -21.85 -15.06
CA ARG A 237 -19.14 -21.45 -13.65
C ARG A 237 -20.35 -20.54 -13.44
N TYR A 238 -20.92 -20.05 -14.51
CA TYR A 238 -22.16 -19.29 -14.53
C TYR A 238 -23.10 -19.87 -15.57
N HIS A 239 -24.40 -19.96 -15.23
CA HIS A 239 -25.46 -20.32 -16.16
C HIS A 239 -26.55 -19.27 -16.12
N ALA A 240 -26.98 -18.82 -17.28
CA ALA A 240 -28.06 -17.83 -17.42
C ALA A 240 -29.37 -18.40 -16.81
N GLN A 241 -29.95 -17.65 -15.88
CA GLN A 241 -31.21 -18.08 -15.23
C GLN A 241 -32.46 -17.77 -16.07
N GLN A 242 -32.30 -16.90 -17.04
CA GLN A 242 -33.33 -16.44 -17.98
C GLN A 242 -32.64 -16.03 -19.28
N GLU A 243 -33.40 -15.55 -20.27
CA GLU A 243 -32.81 -14.86 -21.41
C GLU A 243 -32.01 -13.65 -20.92
N GLN A 244 -30.75 -13.54 -21.33
CA GLN A 244 -29.81 -12.58 -20.80
C GLN A 244 -28.86 -12.09 -21.90
N ARG A 245 -28.51 -10.81 -21.83
CA ARG A 245 -27.51 -10.20 -22.70
C ARG A 245 -26.24 -9.99 -21.91
N ILE A 246 -25.12 -10.43 -22.44
CA ILE A 246 -23.80 -10.22 -21.83
C ILE A 246 -22.87 -9.49 -22.76
N GLY A 247 -21.95 -8.70 -22.18
CA GLY A 247 -20.85 -8.03 -22.86
C GLY A 247 -19.54 -8.75 -22.62
N VAL A 248 -18.71 -8.82 -23.66
CA VAL A 248 -17.32 -9.25 -23.56
C VAL A 248 -16.44 -8.03 -23.52
N VAL A 249 -15.64 -7.89 -22.47
CA VAL A 249 -14.77 -6.74 -22.20
C VAL A 249 -13.32 -7.10 -22.53
N ALA A 250 -12.61 -6.19 -23.19
CA ALA A 250 -11.20 -6.37 -23.59
C ALA A 250 -10.25 -6.12 -22.39
N CYS A 251 -10.35 -6.94 -21.37
CA CYS A 251 -9.47 -6.95 -20.20
C CYS A 251 -9.56 -8.32 -19.51
N GLY A 252 -8.45 -8.84 -19.03
CA GLY A 252 -8.42 -10.11 -18.32
C GLY A 252 -7.31 -10.16 -17.27
N TYR A 253 -6.97 -11.37 -16.80
CA TYR A 253 -5.95 -11.48 -15.75
C TYR A 253 -4.52 -11.19 -16.24
N ALA A 254 -4.26 -11.23 -17.55
CA ALA A 254 -2.98 -10.79 -18.12
C ALA A 254 -2.80 -9.26 -18.04
N ASP A 255 -3.89 -8.51 -17.88
CA ASP A 255 -3.88 -7.06 -17.72
C ASP A 255 -3.87 -6.64 -16.24
N GLY A 256 -3.82 -7.59 -15.31
CA GLY A 256 -3.80 -7.34 -13.87
C GLY A 256 -5.16 -7.50 -13.17
N TYR A 257 -6.24 -7.84 -13.89
CA TYR A 257 -7.52 -8.10 -13.24
C TYR A 257 -7.48 -9.45 -12.47
N PRO A 258 -8.02 -9.52 -11.22
CA PRO A 258 -7.88 -10.72 -10.41
C PRO A 258 -8.60 -11.93 -11.02
N ARG A 259 -7.83 -12.99 -11.34
CA ARG A 259 -8.39 -14.23 -11.90
C ARG A 259 -9.43 -14.89 -10.99
N HIS A 260 -9.35 -14.65 -9.70
CA HIS A 260 -10.23 -15.23 -8.69
C HIS A 260 -11.55 -14.46 -8.50
N ALA A 261 -11.73 -13.32 -9.18
CA ALA A 261 -12.97 -12.56 -9.12
C ALA A 261 -14.16 -13.43 -9.57
N PRO A 262 -15.14 -13.71 -8.70
CA PRO A 262 -16.30 -14.55 -9.02
C PRO A 262 -17.37 -13.77 -9.79
N SER A 263 -18.35 -14.50 -10.31
CA SER A 263 -19.62 -13.90 -10.74
C SER A 263 -20.20 -13.06 -9.60
N GLY A 264 -20.74 -11.90 -9.91
CA GLY A 264 -21.21 -10.95 -8.91
C GLY A 264 -20.19 -9.85 -8.53
N THR A 265 -18.93 -9.98 -8.95
CA THR A 265 -17.94 -8.88 -8.77
C THR A 265 -18.42 -7.64 -9.49
N PRO A 266 -18.48 -6.46 -8.82
CA PRO A 266 -19.05 -5.25 -9.40
C PRO A 266 -18.18 -4.71 -10.55
N VAL A 267 -18.87 -4.18 -11.57
CA VAL A 267 -18.31 -3.37 -12.66
C VAL A 267 -19.29 -2.26 -12.99
N CYS A 268 -18.86 -1.23 -13.71
CA CYS A 268 -19.73 -0.15 -14.14
C CYS A 268 -19.64 0.00 -15.66
N VAL A 269 -20.78 -0.12 -16.35
CA VAL A 269 -20.89 0.01 -17.81
C VAL A 269 -21.63 1.30 -18.16
N ASP A 270 -20.97 2.24 -18.85
CA ASP A 270 -21.52 3.55 -19.20
C ASP A 270 -22.19 4.27 -18.01
N GLY A 271 -21.59 4.16 -16.80
CA GLY A 271 -22.13 4.76 -15.58
C GLY A 271 -23.20 3.92 -14.85
N VAL A 272 -23.56 2.76 -15.37
CA VAL A 272 -24.54 1.85 -14.74
C VAL A 272 -23.85 0.68 -14.05
N MET A 273 -24.10 0.51 -12.77
CA MET A 273 -23.54 -0.60 -11.99
C MET A 273 -24.12 -1.94 -12.42
N THR A 274 -23.24 -2.90 -12.68
CA THR A 274 -23.56 -4.27 -13.02
C THR A 274 -22.49 -5.21 -12.46
N GLN A 275 -22.33 -6.39 -13.01
CA GLN A 275 -21.48 -7.42 -12.43
C GLN A 275 -20.79 -8.28 -13.49
N VAL A 276 -19.67 -8.86 -13.10
CA VAL A 276 -19.01 -9.96 -13.81
C VAL A 276 -19.89 -11.19 -13.80
N VAL A 277 -19.94 -11.93 -14.90
CA VAL A 277 -20.57 -13.24 -15.02
C VAL A 277 -19.58 -14.22 -15.65
N GLY A 278 -19.47 -15.41 -15.05
CA GLY A 278 -18.50 -16.41 -15.46
C GLY A 278 -17.08 -16.16 -14.92
N GLY A 279 -16.13 -16.99 -15.32
CA GLY A 279 -14.74 -16.90 -14.90
C GLY A 279 -13.96 -15.86 -15.72
N ILE A 280 -12.97 -15.25 -15.10
CA ILE A 280 -12.06 -14.32 -15.77
C ILE A 280 -11.12 -15.10 -16.70
N SER A 281 -11.05 -14.69 -17.96
CA SER A 281 -10.10 -15.22 -18.95
C SER A 281 -8.80 -14.43 -18.96
N MET A 282 -7.80 -14.89 -19.72
CA MET A 282 -6.51 -14.21 -19.82
C MET A 282 -6.67 -12.77 -20.32
N ASP A 283 -7.48 -12.55 -21.37
CA ASP A 283 -7.59 -11.28 -22.08
C ASP A 283 -9.03 -10.72 -22.11
N MET A 284 -10.00 -11.41 -21.51
CA MET A 284 -11.42 -11.05 -21.59
C MET A 284 -12.17 -11.32 -20.28
N ILE A 285 -13.14 -10.46 -20.03
CA ILE A 285 -14.10 -10.55 -18.93
C ILE A 285 -15.50 -10.50 -19.52
N THR A 286 -16.42 -11.29 -18.99
CA THR A 286 -17.83 -11.22 -19.37
C THR A 286 -18.64 -10.52 -18.27
N VAL A 287 -19.52 -9.61 -18.69
CA VAL A 287 -20.35 -8.79 -17.78
C VAL A 287 -21.83 -8.88 -18.14
N ASP A 288 -22.68 -8.81 -17.14
CA ASP A 288 -24.13 -8.77 -17.33
C ASP A 288 -24.56 -7.39 -17.90
N LEU A 289 -25.28 -7.39 -19.00
CA LEU A 289 -25.85 -6.17 -19.60
C LEU A 289 -27.34 -6.00 -19.35
N THR A 290 -27.95 -6.84 -18.52
CA THR A 290 -29.38 -6.71 -18.18
C THR A 290 -29.73 -5.34 -17.60
N PRO A 291 -28.93 -4.76 -16.66
CA PRO A 291 -29.17 -3.41 -16.16
C PRO A 291 -28.82 -2.29 -17.17
N CYS A 292 -28.12 -2.63 -18.25
CA CYS A 292 -27.52 -1.69 -19.20
C CYS A 292 -28.10 -1.88 -20.62
N PRO A 293 -29.41 -1.68 -20.85
CA PRO A 293 -30.06 -2.00 -22.13
C PRO A 293 -29.51 -1.20 -23.31
N GLN A 294 -28.94 -0.05 -23.06
CA GLN A 294 -28.37 0.84 -24.10
C GLN A 294 -26.89 0.51 -24.42
N ALA A 295 -26.22 -0.27 -23.56
CA ALA A 295 -24.82 -0.59 -23.77
C ALA A 295 -24.61 -1.45 -25.02
N GLY A 296 -23.52 -1.18 -25.75
CA GLY A 296 -23.17 -1.84 -26.98
C GLY A 296 -21.66 -2.05 -27.13
N ILE A 297 -21.23 -2.47 -28.31
CA ILE A 297 -19.80 -2.52 -28.65
C ILE A 297 -19.26 -1.10 -28.55
N GLY A 298 -18.10 -0.91 -27.87
CA GLY A 298 -17.50 0.39 -27.58
C GLY A 298 -17.99 1.05 -26.31
N SER A 299 -19.00 0.49 -25.61
CA SER A 299 -19.38 0.96 -24.28
C SER A 299 -18.24 0.85 -23.28
N THR A 300 -18.00 1.90 -22.50
CA THR A 300 -16.93 1.95 -21.50
C THR A 300 -17.28 1.08 -20.29
N VAL A 301 -16.31 0.31 -19.85
CA VAL A 301 -16.42 -0.52 -18.63
C VAL A 301 -15.36 -0.09 -17.63
N GLU A 302 -15.78 0.49 -16.50
CA GLU A 302 -14.92 0.72 -15.36
C GLU A 302 -14.87 -0.55 -14.50
N LEU A 303 -13.67 -1.12 -14.38
CA LEU A 303 -13.40 -2.33 -13.60
C LEU A 303 -13.09 -1.98 -12.14
N TRP A 304 -12.37 -0.88 -11.92
CA TRP A 304 -12.31 -0.14 -10.66
C TRP A 304 -11.89 1.31 -10.89
N GLY A 305 -12.28 2.19 -9.97
CA GLY A 305 -11.99 3.61 -10.06
C GLY A 305 -12.96 4.43 -9.21
N GLU A 306 -13.60 5.39 -9.81
CA GLU A 306 -14.50 6.30 -9.11
C GLU A 306 -15.85 5.65 -8.76
N GLN A 307 -16.43 4.85 -9.66
CA GLN A 307 -17.74 4.21 -9.47
C GLN A 307 -17.57 2.89 -8.71
N VAL A 308 -16.68 2.03 -9.19
CA VAL A 308 -16.37 0.74 -8.57
C VAL A 308 -15.10 0.89 -7.74
N LYS A 309 -15.19 0.77 -6.41
CA LYS A 309 -14.01 0.89 -5.57
C LYS A 309 -13.14 -0.35 -5.67
N ILE A 310 -11.81 -0.16 -5.73
CA ILE A 310 -10.86 -1.27 -5.79
C ILE A 310 -11.05 -2.23 -4.60
N ASP A 311 -11.43 -1.68 -3.44
CA ASP A 311 -11.74 -2.46 -2.22
C ASP A 311 -12.89 -3.44 -2.45
N GLN A 312 -13.91 -3.07 -3.22
CA GLN A 312 -15.06 -3.93 -3.54
C GLN A 312 -14.63 -5.11 -4.42
N VAL A 313 -13.79 -4.85 -5.43
CA VAL A 313 -13.24 -5.89 -6.30
C VAL A 313 -12.32 -6.81 -5.53
N ALA A 314 -11.42 -6.26 -4.71
CA ALA A 314 -10.51 -7.02 -3.86
C ALA A 314 -11.27 -7.93 -2.89
N LYS A 315 -12.29 -7.41 -2.21
CA LYS A 315 -13.15 -8.17 -1.29
C LYS A 315 -13.86 -9.32 -2.01
N ALA A 316 -14.40 -9.06 -3.19
CA ALA A 316 -15.05 -10.10 -4.01
C ALA A 316 -14.06 -11.18 -4.45
N ALA A 317 -12.85 -10.82 -4.81
CA ALA A 317 -11.80 -11.75 -5.24
C ALA A 317 -11.05 -12.43 -4.08
N GLY A 318 -11.38 -12.11 -2.81
CA GLY A 318 -10.71 -12.69 -1.64
C GLY A 318 -9.29 -12.20 -1.43
N THR A 319 -8.99 -10.96 -1.81
CA THR A 319 -7.69 -10.31 -1.66
C THR A 319 -7.84 -8.89 -1.07
N VAL A 320 -6.80 -8.09 -1.18
CA VAL A 320 -6.72 -6.72 -0.66
C VAL A 320 -6.42 -5.72 -1.79
N GLY A 321 -6.89 -4.47 -1.64
CA GLY A 321 -6.66 -3.41 -2.63
C GLY A 321 -5.18 -3.18 -2.96
N TYR A 322 -4.29 -3.41 -1.99
CA TYR A 322 -2.84 -3.34 -2.18
C TYR A 322 -2.30 -4.26 -3.29
N GLU A 323 -2.90 -5.45 -3.46
CA GLU A 323 -2.48 -6.41 -4.48
C GLU A 323 -2.97 -6.02 -5.88
N LEU A 324 -4.14 -5.39 -5.96
CA LEU A 324 -4.74 -5.02 -7.23
C LEU A 324 -4.14 -3.76 -7.86
N MET A 325 -3.49 -2.93 -7.07
CA MET A 325 -2.74 -1.74 -7.52
C MET A 325 -1.41 -2.13 -8.16
#